data_1826dfe034ded24803e2e40f9853bcad
#
_entry.id   1826dfe034ded24803e2e40f9853bcad
#
_cell.length_a   1.000
_cell.length_b   1.000
_cell.length_c   1.000
_cell.angle_alpha   90.00
_cell.angle_beta   90.00
_cell.angle_gamma   90.00
#
_symmetry.space_group_name_H-M   'P 1'
#
loop_
_entity.id
_entity.type
_entity.pdbx_description
1 polymer ?
#
loop_
_entity_poly.entity_id
_entity_poly.type
_entity_poly.pdbx_seq_one_letter_code
_entity_poly.pdbx_strand_id
1 'polypeptide(L)'
;TWRTAVPPLLLGMPCVVKADGLAAGKGVIIAHTVAEAEQAVDLIMRDKAFGAAGSRVVIEEFLVGEEASFSACTDGSTVLPLPSSQDHKAAWDNDKGPNTGGMGAYSPAPVMTEAMTRRVMEEVMLPTVRGMAADGRPYTGMLSAGLMLAGDRINVPVFHCRLGDP
;
A
#
# COMPACT_ATOMS: atom_id res chain seq x y z
N THR A 1 23.91 -12.99 8.90
CA THR A 1 22.69 -13.31 9.67
C THR A 1 21.82 -12.07 9.74
N TRP A 2 20.75 -12.04 8.95
CA TRP A 2 19.72 -11.02 9.02
C TRP A 2 18.92 -11.20 10.31
N ARG A 3 18.58 -10.08 10.97
CA ARG A 3 17.65 -10.09 12.10
C ARG A 3 16.37 -9.41 11.63
N THR A 4 15.26 -10.12 11.63
CA THR A 4 13.94 -9.55 11.50
C THR A 4 13.54 -8.95 12.85
N ALA A 5 13.04 -7.71 12.84
CA ALA A 5 12.50 -7.09 14.04
C ALA A 5 11.24 -7.81 14.54
N VAL A 6 10.51 -8.48 13.61
CA VAL A 6 9.32 -9.30 13.91
C VAL A 6 9.43 -10.58 13.10
N PRO A 7 9.44 -11.76 13.72
CA PRO A 7 9.39 -13.02 12.98
C PRO A 7 8.08 -13.12 12.19
N PRO A 8 8.09 -13.68 10.95
CA PRO A 8 6.87 -13.91 10.16
C PRO A 8 5.78 -14.69 10.93
N LEU A 9 6.20 -15.55 11.86
CA LEU A 9 5.33 -16.33 12.74
C LEU A 9 4.42 -15.49 13.65
N LEU A 10 4.77 -14.23 13.96
CA LEU A 10 3.95 -13.35 14.81
C LEU A 10 2.85 -12.62 14.01
N LEU A 11 3.01 -12.48 12.70
CA LEU A 11 2.01 -11.83 11.83
C LEU A 11 0.96 -12.83 11.30
N GLY A 12 1.25 -14.14 11.40
CA GLY A 12 0.43 -15.17 10.78
C GLY A 12 0.72 -15.34 9.28
N MET A 13 0.07 -16.35 8.68
CA MET A 13 0.14 -16.60 7.25
C MET A 13 -1.27 -16.54 6.64
N PRO A 14 -1.39 -16.03 5.40
CA PRO A 14 -0.32 -15.50 4.54
C PRO A 14 0.26 -14.17 5.05
N CYS A 15 1.48 -13.85 4.61
CA CYS A 15 2.11 -12.54 4.85
C CYS A 15 2.66 -11.97 3.55
N VAL A 16 3.01 -10.67 3.56
CA VAL A 16 3.60 -9.98 2.42
C VAL A 16 5.04 -9.59 2.74
N VAL A 17 5.98 -9.98 1.89
CA VAL A 17 7.39 -9.62 1.99
C VAL A 17 7.71 -8.60 0.90
N LYS A 18 8.18 -7.41 1.30
CA LYS A 18 8.47 -6.30 0.39
C LYS A 18 9.92 -5.88 0.47
N ALA A 19 10.53 -5.55 -0.67
CA ALA A 19 11.77 -4.77 -0.69
C ALA A 19 11.48 -3.35 -0.18
N ASP A 20 12.29 -2.84 0.77
CA ASP A 20 12.07 -1.53 1.39
C ASP A 20 12.36 -0.35 0.43
N GLY A 21 13.24 -0.56 -0.54
CA GLY A 21 13.57 0.45 -1.54
C GLY A 21 12.66 0.43 -2.76
N LEU A 22 12.88 1.39 -3.66
CA LEU A 22 12.11 1.53 -4.90
C LEU A 22 12.35 0.33 -5.83
N ALA A 23 11.35 -0.51 -6.01
CA ALA A 23 11.38 -1.70 -6.87
C ALA A 23 10.25 -1.70 -7.92
N ALA A 24 9.64 -0.53 -8.20
CA ALA A 24 8.58 -0.32 -9.20
C ALA A 24 7.44 -1.36 -9.12
N GLY A 25 6.98 -1.67 -7.90
CA GLY A 25 5.91 -2.63 -7.64
C GLY A 25 6.30 -4.11 -7.80
N LYS A 26 7.51 -4.41 -8.26
CA LYS A 26 7.97 -5.80 -8.49
C LYS A 26 8.56 -6.47 -7.25
N GLY A 27 8.95 -5.68 -6.24
CA GLY A 27 9.58 -6.17 -5.01
C GLY A 27 8.56 -6.57 -3.93
N VAL A 28 7.38 -7.07 -4.29
CA VAL A 28 6.30 -7.48 -3.39
C VAL A 28 5.99 -8.95 -3.64
N ILE A 29 6.13 -9.78 -2.61
CA ILE A 29 5.93 -11.24 -2.69
C ILE A 29 4.94 -11.63 -1.60
N ILE A 30 3.84 -12.27 -1.99
CA ILE A 30 2.88 -12.87 -1.07
C ILE A 30 3.39 -14.27 -0.73
N ALA A 31 3.57 -14.56 0.55
CA ALA A 31 4.01 -15.84 1.06
C ALA A 31 2.86 -16.50 1.84
N HIS A 32 2.48 -17.70 1.43
CA HIS A 32 1.42 -18.47 2.08
C HIS A 32 1.94 -19.40 3.18
N THR A 33 3.24 -19.64 3.17
CA THR A 33 3.93 -20.48 4.16
C THR A 33 5.19 -19.78 4.67
N VAL A 34 5.66 -20.20 5.85
CA VAL A 34 6.93 -19.68 6.41
C VAL A 34 8.10 -19.95 5.46
N ALA A 35 8.14 -21.14 4.83
CA ALA A 35 9.19 -21.46 3.89
C ALA A 35 9.21 -20.53 2.66
N GLU A 36 8.04 -20.17 2.13
CA GLU A 36 7.92 -19.18 1.05
C GLU A 36 8.37 -17.78 1.52
N ALA A 37 8.03 -17.39 2.75
CA ALA A 37 8.47 -16.11 3.31
C ALA A 37 10.01 -16.06 3.46
N GLU A 38 10.63 -17.13 3.92
CA GLU A 38 12.08 -17.26 4.01
C GLU A 38 12.74 -17.19 2.62
N GLN A 39 12.19 -17.90 1.64
CA GLN A 39 12.65 -17.85 0.26
C GLN A 39 12.54 -16.43 -0.33
N ALA A 40 11.42 -15.72 -0.06
CA ALA A 40 11.24 -14.35 -0.50
C ALA A 40 12.28 -13.40 0.11
N VAL A 41 12.58 -13.56 1.40
CA VAL A 41 13.63 -12.79 2.08
C VAL A 41 15.00 -13.08 1.47
N ASP A 42 15.33 -14.35 1.23
CA ASP A 42 16.60 -14.73 0.59
C ASP A 42 16.71 -14.15 -0.83
N LEU A 43 15.67 -14.27 -1.63
CA LEU A 43 15.61 -13.70 -2.98
C LEU A 43 15.88 -12.18 -2.98
N ILE A 44 15.22 -11.46 -2.06
CA ILE A 44 15.34 -10.00 -1.98
C ILE A 44 16.70 -9.58 -1.40
N MET A 45 17.11 -10.15 -0.26
CA MET A 45 18.26 -9.65 0.50
C MET A 45 19.57 -10.33 0.15
N ARG A 46 19.55 -11.65 -0.09
CA ARG A 46 20.78 -12.43 -0.37
C ARG A 46 21.11 -12.40 -1.85
N ASP A 47 20.14 -12.74 -2.70
CA ASP A 47 20.34 -12.84 -4.15
C ASP A 47 20.27 -11.46 -4.83
N LYS A 48 19.83 -10.43 -4.07
CA LYS A 48 19.72 -9.04 -4.53
C LYS A 48 18.93 -8.89 -5.82
N ALA A 49 17.84 -9.65 -5.96
CA ALA A 49 17.00 -9.63 -7.15
C ALA A 49 16.50 -8.23 -7.53
N PHE A 50 16.42 -7.31 -6.53
CA PHE A 50 16.02 -5.91 -6.70
C PHE A 50 17.17 -4.92 -6.41
N GLY A 51 18.42 -5.39 -6.50
CA GLY A 51 19.61 -4.55 -6.29
C GLY A 51 19.62 -3.89 -4.91
N ALA A 52 19.94 -2.61 -4.86
CA ALA A 52 20.01 -1.83 -3.61
C ALA A 52 18.66 -1.71 -2.88
N ALA A 53 17.53 -1.81 -3.60
CA ALA A 53 16.20 -1.76 -3.01
C ALA A 53 15.96 -2.95 -2.05
N GLY A 54 16.62 -4.07 -2.26
CA GLY A 54 16.56 -5.26 -1.43
C GLY A 54 17.52 -5.28 -0.24
N SER A 55 18.16 -4.17 0.13
CA SER A 55 19.06 -4.12 1.29
C SER A 55 18.33 -4.33 2.63
N ARG A 56 17.04 -4.02 2.67
CA ARG A 56 16.09 -4.28 3.76
C ARG A 56 14.80 -4.84 3.20
N VAL A 57 14.06 -5.56 4.04
CA VAL A 57 12.70 -6.01 3.75
C VAL A 57 11.74 -5.52 4.80
N VAL A 58 10.50 -5.32 4.38
CA VAL A 58 9.35 -5.11 5.27
C VAL A 58 8.48 -6.34 5.16
N ILE A 59 8.02 -6.86 6.29
CA ILE A 59 7.08 -7.99 6.36
C ILE A 59 5.78 -7.46 6.94
N GLU A 60 4.70 -7.64 6.20
CA GLU A 60 3.39 -7.10 6.53
C GLU A 60 2.34 -8.20 6.63
N GLU A 61 1.28 -7.92 7.38
CA GLU A 61 0.05 -8.72 7.35
C GLU A 61 -0.51 -8.74 5.93
N PHE A 62 -1.00 -9.92 5.50
CA PHE A 62 -1.74 -10.02 4.25
C PHE A 62 -3.16 -9.47 4.47
N LEU A 63 -3.45 -8.34 3.85
CA LEU A 63 -4.75 -7.68 3.95
C LEU A 63 -5.72 -8.25 2.92
N VAL A 64 -6.95 -8.51 3.36
CA VAL A 64 -8.05 -8.95 2.50
C VAL A 64 -9.13 -7.87 2.51
N GLY A 65 -9.58 -7.46 1.33
CA GLY A 65 -10.59 -6.40 1.20
C GLY A 65 -10.69 -5.90 -0.23
N GLU A 66 -11.37 -4.78 -0.43
CA GLU A 66 -11.43 -4.08 -1.69
C GLU A 66 -10.36 -2.98 -1.75
N GLU A 67 -9.55 -2.99 -2.80
CA GLU A 67 -8.59 -1.91 -3.04
C GLU A 67 -9.32 -0.66 -3.51
N ALA A 68 -8.90 0.50 -3.04
CA ALA A 68 -9.33 1.80 -3.53
C ALA A 68 -8.19 2.81 -3.43
N SER A 69 -8.20 3.80 -4.29
CA SER A 69 -7.28 4.94 -4.23
C SER A 69 -8.02 6.19 -3.79
N PHE A 70 -7.49 6.85 -2.76
CA PHE A 70 -8.01 8.10 -2.26
C PHE A 70 -6.95 9.19 -2.38
N SER A 71 -7.20 10.14 -3.27
CA SER A 71 -6.25 11.23 -3.56
C SER A 71 -6.77 12.55 -3.04
N ALA A 72 -5.86 13.41 -2.60
CA ALA A 72 -6.15 14.77 -2.17
C ALA A 72 -5.02 15.73 -2.55
N CYS A 73 -5.38 16.99 -2.75
CA CYS A 73 -4.42 18.09 -2.83
C CYS A 73 -4.24 18.70 -1.43
N THR A 74 -3.02 19.07 -1.09
CA THR A 74 -2.75 19.76 0.17
C THR A 74 -1.72 20.89 0.00
N ASP A 75 -1.92 21.96 0.76
CA ASP A 75 -0.97 23.06 0.93
C ASP A 75 -0.14 22.92 2.22
N GLY A 76 -0.25 21.79 2.91
CA GLY A 76 0.40 21.52 4.20
C GLY A 76 -0.49 21.79 5.42
N SER A 77 -1.62 22.47 5.23
CA SER A 77 -2.61 22.76 6.29
C SER A 77 -4.02 22.34 5.92
N THR A 78 -4.42 22.65 4.70
CA THR A 78 -5.72 22.27 4.11
C THR A 78 -5.55 21.01 3.29
N VAL A 79 -6.52 20.12 3.34
CA VAL A 79 -6.57 18.89 2.53
C VAL A 79 -7.87 18.88 1.75
N LEU A 80 -7.78 18.94 0.42
CA LEU A 80 -8.92 18.92 -0.48
C LEU A 80 -9.00 17.56 -1.17
N PRO A 81 -10.00 16.72 -0.86
CA PRO A 81 -10.15 15.42 -1.49
C PRO A 81 -10.55 15.56 -2.96
N LEU A 82 -10.04 14.66 -3.79
CA LEU A 82 -10.49 14.42 -5.17
C LEU A 82 -11.47 13.23 -5.20
N PRO A 83 -12.20 13.04 -6.30
CA PRO A 83 -12.97 11.82 -6.49
C PRO A 83 -12.10 10.57 -6.30
N SER A 84 -12.60 9.60 -5.54
CA SER A 84 -11.92 8.33 -5.35
C SER A 84 -11.86 7.53 -6.64
N SER A 85 -10.90 6.62 -6.73
CA SER A 85 -10.80 5.70 -7.86
C SER A 85 -10.54 4.28 -7.39
N GLN A 86 -10.83 3.34 -8.25
CA GLN A 86 -10.52 1.92 -8.05
C GLN A 86 -9.95 1.38 -9.35
N ASP A 87 -8.76 0.80 -9.27
CA ASP A 87 -8.10 0.12 -10.36
C ASP A 87 -8.03 -1.38 -10.09
N HIS A 88 -8.21 -2.18 -11.13
CA HIS A 88 -8.13 -3.63 -11.06
C HIS A 88 -6.81 -4.09 -11.67
N LYS A 89 -5.93 -4.63 -10.84
CA LYS A 89 -4.57 -5.04 -11.24
C LYS A 89 -4.47 -6.52 -11.54
N ALA A 90 -5.33 -7.34 -10.95
CA ALA A 90 -5.32 -8.77 -11.18
C ALA A 90 -5.75 -9.12 -12.60
N ALA A 91 -5.04 -10.05 -13.24
CA ALA A 91 -5.24 -10.40 -14.64
C ALA A 91 -6.53 -11.16 -14.92
N TRP A 92 -7.12 -11.81 -13.92
CA TRP A 92 -8.28 -12.70 -14.08
C TRP A 92 -9.49 -12.21 -13.28
N ASP A 93 -10.66 -12.71 -13.63
CA ASP A 93 -11.92 -12.39 -12.98
C ASP A 93 -11.86 -12.61 -11.45
N ASN A 94 -12.63 -11.81 -10.71
CA ASN A 94 -12.71 -11.83 -9.24
C ASN A 94 -11.38 -11.52 -8.54
N ASP A 95 -10.62 -10.57 -9.05
CA ASP A 95 -9.32 -10.14 -8.53
C ASP A 95 -8.33 -11.29 -8.31
N LYS A 96 -8.28 -12.21 -9.27
CA LYS A 96 -7.39 -13.37 -9.24
C LYS A 96 -6.27 -13.26 -10.27
N GLY A 97 -5.24 -14.07 -10.05
CA GLY A 97 -4.10 -14.16 -10.94
C GLY A 97 -2.99 -13.16 -10.61
N PRO A 98 -1.98 -13.07 -11.49
CA PRO A 98 -0.86 -12.17 -11.28
C PRO A 98 -1.29 -10.69 -11.42
N ASN A 99 -0.64 -9.82 -10.67
CA ASN A 99 -0.80 -8.38 -10.85
C ASN A 99 -0.23 -7.92 -12.19
N THR A 100 -0.97 -7.03 -12.84
CA THR A 100 -0.59 -6.33 -14.08
C THR A 100 -0.32 -4.85 -13.79
N GLY A 101 -0.06 -4.07 -14.82
CA GLY A 101 0.00 -2.61 -14.74
C GLY A 101 -1.37 -1.94 -14.57
N GLY A 102 -2.45 -2.69 -14.74
CA GLY A 102 -3.84 -2.25 -14.64
C GLY A 102 -4.68 -2.84 -15.77
N MET A 103 -5.84 -3.43 -15.42
CA MET A 103 -6.80 -4.01 -16.37
C MET A 103 -7.96 -3.06 -16.67
N GLY A 104 -8.11 -2.04 -15.86
CA GLY A 104 -9.13 -1.00 -15.97
C GLY A 104 -9.30 -0.27 -14.65
N ALA A 105 -9.79 0.95 -14.73
CA ALA A 105 -10.06 1.79 -13.58
C ALA A 105 -11.37 2.56 -13.76
N TYR A 106 -11.98 2.96 -12.65
CA TYR A 106 -13.14 3.83 -12.66
C TYR A 106 -13.12 4.81 -11.48
N SER A 107 -13.84 5.92 -11.66
CA SER A 107 -14.02 6.97 -10.65
C SER A 107 -15.44 7.52 -10.76
N PRO A 108 -16.14 7.80 -9.66
CA PRO A 108 -15.75 7.47 -8.28
C PRO A 108 -15.85 5.97 -7.99
N ALA A 109 -15.08 5.50 -7.00
CA ALA A 109 -15.13 4.11 -6.55
C ALA A 109 -16.41 3.84 -5.74
N PRO A 110 -17.26 2.86 -6.09
CA PRO A 110 -18.51 2.59 -5.36
C PRO A 110 -18.31 2.24 -3.89
N VAL A 111 -17.20 1.60 -3.54
CA VAL A 111 -16.85 1.25 -2.15
C VAL A 111 -16.60 2.49 -1.28
N MET A 112 -16.28 3.64 -1.90
CA MET A 112 -16.01 4.91 -1.23
C MET A 112 -17.31 5.72 -1.04
N THR A 113 -18.14 5.29 -0.11
CA THR A 113 -19.34 6.04 0.30
C THR A 113 -18.95 7.39 0.90
N GLU A 114 -19.92 8.32 1.04
CA GLU A 114 -19.67 9.60 1.73
C GLU A 114 -19.20 9.41 3.17
N ALA A 115 -19.74 8.41 3.87
CA ALA A 115 -19.30 8.07 5.23
C ALA A 115 -17.85 7.58 5.24
N MET A 116 -17.48 6.70 4.31
CA MET A 116 -16.12 6.20 4.17
C MET A 116 -15.16 7.33 3.78
N THR A 117 -15.55 8.20 2.87
CA THR A 117 -14.79 9.39 2.47
C THR A 117 -14.46 10.28 3.67
N ARG A 118 -15.45 10.57 4.52
CA ARG A 118 -15.22 11.36 5.76
C ARG A 118 -14.24 10.67 6.68
N ARG A 119 -14.40 9.36 6.90
CA ARG A 119 -13.49 8.58 7.75
C ARG A 119 -12.06 8.57 7.21
N VAL A 120 -11.88 8.35 5.92
CA VAL A 120 -10.53 8.39 5.30
C VAL A 120 -9.90 9.77 5.48
N MET A 121 -10.67 10.84 5.33
CA MET A 121 -10.16 12.19 5.60
C MET A 121 -9.73 12.35 7.05
N GLU A 122 -10.56 11.93 8.00
CA GLU A 122 -10.33 12.13 9.45
C GLU A 122 -9.28 11.18 10.02
N GLU A 123 -9.28 9.91 9.59
CA GLU A 123 -8.45 8.85 10.15
C GLU A 123 -7.10 8.68 9.40
N VAL A 124 -7.01 9.12 8.13
CA VAL A 124 -5.84 8.89 7.28
C VAL A 124 -5.22 10.20 6.79
N MET A 125 -5.93 10.97 5.98
CA MET A 125 -5.33 12.09 5.23
C MET A 125 -4.92 13.24 6.14
N LEU A 126 -5.82 13.74 6.99
CA LEU A 126 -5.53 14.82 7.92
C LEU A 126 -4.45 14.46 8.94
N PRO A 127 -4.47 13.27 9.59
CA PRO A 127 -3.40 12.86 10.47
C PRO A 127 -2.04 12.76 9.78
N THR A 128 -2.01 12.27 8.53
CA THR A 128 -0.77 12.16 7.75
C THR A 128 -0.16 13.54 7.49
N VAL A 129 -0.94 14.50 6.98
CA VAL A 129 -0.45 15.85 6.69
C VAL A 129 0.00 16.55 7.97
N ARG A 130 -0.77 16.43 9.05
CA ARG A 130 -0.41 17.00 10.36
C ARG A 130 0.84 16.36 10.96
N GLY A 131 0.96 15.03 10.85
CA GLY A 131 2.13 14.29 11.31
C GLY A 131 3.39 14.71 10.58
N MET A 132 3.34 14.84 9.25
CA MET A 132 4.46 15.35 8.45
C MET A 132 4.90 16.76 8.89
N ALA A 133 3.94 17.65 9.16
CA ALA A 133 4.24 18.98 9.65
C ALA A 133 4.87 18.96 11.05
N ALA A 134 4.37 18.10 11.95
CA ALA A 134 4.92 17.93 13.29
C ALA A 134 6.34 17.38 13.28
N ASP A 135 6.67 16.53 12.30
CA ASP A 135 8.02 16.00 12.09
C ASP A 135 8.98 17.00 11.42
N GLY A 136 8.56 18.26 11.22
CA GLY A 136 9.33 19.29 10.55
C GLY A 136 9.46 19.10 9.03
N ARG A 137 8.59 18.30 8.43
CA ARG A 137 8.54 17.99 7.00
C ARG A 137 7.16 18.27 6.42
N PRO A 138 6.68 19.54 6.45
CA PRO A 138 5.36 19.85 5.94
C PRO A 138 5.24 19.42 4.47
N TYR A 139 4.16 18.70 4.17
CA TYR A 139 3.93 18.16 2.84
C TYR A 139 2.96 19.04 2.06
N THR A 140 3.33 19.43 0.86
CA THR A 140 2.49 20.17 -0.09
C THR A 140 2.45 19.46 -1.43
N GLY A 141 1.28 19.39 -2.05
CA GLY A 141 1.09 18.72 -3.33
C GLY A 141 0.03 17.65 -3.32
N MET A 142 0.19 16.68 -4.21
CA MET A 142 -0.72 15.53 -4.33
C MET A 142 -0.33 14.43 -3.35
N LEU A 143 -1.27 14.04 -2.51
CA LEU A 143 -1.14 12.88 -1.62
C LEU A 143 -2.20 11.85 -2.00
N SER A 144 -1.79 10.65 -2.37
CA SER A 144 -2.68 9.55 -2.67
C SER A 144 -2.44 8.41 -1.68
N ALA A 145 -3.49 7.95 -1.02
CA ALA A 145 -3.49 6.78 -0.17
C ALA A 145 -4.05 5.59 -0.95
N GLY A 146 -3.25 4.53 -1.09
CA GLY A 146 -3.76 3.22 -1.47
C GLY A 146 -4.43 2.60 -0.25
N LEU A 147 -5.67 2.22 -0.37
CA LEU A 147 -6.50 1.70 0.71
C LEU A 147 -6.86 0.24 0.46
N MET A 148 -6.94 -0.53 1.54
CA MET A 148 -7.57 -1.86 1.56
C MET A 148 -8.73 -1.80 2.55
N LEU A 149 -9.95 -1.87 2.01
CA LEU A 149 -11.19 -1.71 2.75
C LEU A 149 -11.81 -3.08 3.05
N ALA A 150 -12.02 -3.40 4.31
CA ALA A 150 -12.62 -4.66 4.75
C ALA A 150 -13.75 -4.39 5.74
N GLY A 151 -14.98 -4.28 5.24
CA GLY A 151 -16.11 -3.79 6.00
C GLY A 151 -15.84 -2.37 6.52
N ASP A 152 -15.83 -2.18 7.83
CA ASP A 152 -15.54 -0.90 8.45
C ASP A 152 -14.03 -0.62 8.67
N ARG A 153 -13.15 -1.56 8.32
CA ARG A 153 -11.69 -1.37 8.52
C ARG A 153 -11.08 -0.64 7.33
N ILE A 154 -10.30 0.40 7.65
CA ILE A 154 -9.49 1.15 6.70
C ILE A 154 -8.03 0.79 6.96
N ASN A 155 -7.39 0.09 6.02
CA ASN A 155 -5.97 -0.17 6.07
C ASN A 155 -5.27 0.63 4.97
N VAL A 156 -4.06 1.11 5.25
CA VAL A 156 -3.29 1.93 4.32
C VAL A 156 -1.97 1.21 4.00
N PRO A 157 -1.95 0.36 2.97
CA PRO A 157 -0.72 -0.32 2.57
C PRO A 157 0.34 0.60 1.97
N VAL A 158 -0.04 1.75 1.39
CA VAL A 158 0.91 2.62 0.71
C VAL A 158 0.40 4.06 0.58
N PHE A 159 1.35 5.01 0.58
CA PHE A 159 1.12 6.39 0.12
C PHE A 159 1.92 6.66 -1.16
N HIS A 160 1.35 7.48 -2.03
CA HIS A 160 2.02 8.01 -3.22
C HIS A 160 1.98 9.55 -3.20
N CYS A 161 3.07 10.16 -3.62
CA CYS A 161 3.21 11.62 -3.76
C CYS A 161 2.95 12.06 -5.20
N ARG A 162 1.99 11.44 -5.86
CA ARG A 162 1.60 11.66 -7.26
C ARG A 162 0.16 11.20 -7.47
N LEU A 163 -0.42 11.56 -8.62
CA LEU A 163 -1.65 10.94 -9.10
C LEU A 163 -1.42 9.45 -9.40
N GLY A 164 -2.45 8.64 -9.28
CA GLY A 164 -2.45 7.28 -9.78
C GLY A 164 -2.15 7.29 -11.29
N ASP A 165 -1.52 6.24 -11.74
CA ASP A 165 -1.33 5.95 -13.17
C ASP A 165 -1.81 4.51 -13.34
N PRO A 166 -3.07 4.34 -13.73
CA PRO A 166 -3.67 3.04 -13.94
C PRO A 166 -3.13 2.36 -15.20
#